data_3764bd070ec6fd8e8c79ccaf1069cd01
#
_entry.id   3764bd070ec6fd8e8c79ccaf1069cd01
#
_cell.length_a   1.000
_cell.length_b   1.000
_cell.length_c   1.000
_cell.angle_alpha   90.00
_cell.angle_beta   90.00
_cell.angle_gamma   90.00
#
_symmetry.space_group_name_H-M   'P 1'
#
loop_
_entity.id
_entity.type
_entity.pdbx_description
1 polymer ?
#
loop_
_entity_poly.entity_id
_entity_poly.type
_entity_poly.pdbx_seq_one_letter_code
_entity_poly.pdbx_strand_id
1 'polypeptide(L)'
;MKLIDLENKYKDISDRVYKKLESSGHPNYLKRFNHSLSVARKAFYLANKHYNDEVLSEKAFLAGLIHDYCKYVKENEYNKVIKDNNLNIIYDERVRSVYHGMLAPYFIRNELNINDEEILKAIEWHVTGRENMSPLEKIIYVSDILNK
;
A
#
# COMPACT_ATOMS: atom_id res chain seq x y z
N MET A 1 19.28 -6.62 8.40
CA MET A 1 19.20 -5.54 7.40
C MET A 1 18.73 -4.25 8.06
N LYS A 2 19.44 -3.18 7.83
CA LYS A 2 19.11 -1.88 8.44
C LYS A 2 18.09 -1.13 7.58
N LEU A 3 17.39 -0.18 8.18
CA LEU A 3 16.42 0.64 7.47
C LEU A 3 17.02 1.34 6.24
N ILE A 4 18.23 1.89 6.37
CA ILE A 4 18.90 2.56 5.26
C ILE A 4 19.14 1.63 4.07
N ASP A 5 19.41 0.34 4.33
CA ASP A 5 19.59 -0.65 3.28
C ASP A 5 18.30 -0.85 2.48
N LEU A 6 17.17 -0.87 3.18
CA LEU A 6 15.86 -1.02 2.54
C LEU A 6 15.46 0.23 1.76
N GLU A 7 15.76 1.41 2.31
CA GLU A 7 15.52 2.68 1.60
C GLU A 7 16.28 2.72 0.28
N ASN A 8 17.53 2.24 0.27
CA ASN A 8 18.33 2.16 -0.94
C ASN A 8 17.82 1.08 -1.90
N LYS A 9 17.49 -0.09 -1.38
CA LYS A 9 16.99 -1.22 -2.18
C LYS A 9 15.72 -0.88 -2.93
N TYR A 10 14.81 -0.15 -2.29
CA TYR A 10 13.49 0.17 -2.84
C TYR A 10 13.36 1.61 -3.34
N LYS A 11 14.50 2.27 -3.62
CA LYS A 11 14.47 3.65 -4.11
C LYS A 11 13.70 3.79 -5.42
N ASP A 12 13.85 2.84 -6.35
CA ASP A 12 13.11 2.87 -7.60
C ASP A 12 11.59 2.76 -7.37
N ILE A 13 11.18 1.86 -6.47
CA ILE A 13 9.76 1.73 -6.11
C ILE A 13 9.26 3.03 -5.46
N SER A 14 10.04 3.61 -4.57
CA SER A 14 9.71 4.89 -3.93
C SER A 14 9.48 6.00 -4.96
N ASP A 15 10.37 6.09 -5.97
CA ASP A 15 10.24 7.07 -7.04
C ASP A 15 8.96 6.85 -7.86
N ARG A 16 8.60 5.59 -8.09
CA ARG A 16 7.36 5.24 -8.81
C ARG A 16 6.11 5.59 -8.01
N VAL A 17 6.14 5.38 -6.69
CA VAL A 17 5.04 5.80 -5.81
C VAL A 17 4.88 7.32 -5.87
N TYR A 18 5.99 8.05 -5.76
CA TYR A 18 5.97 9.51 -5.86
C TYR A 18 5.32 9.96 -7.17
N LYS A 19 5.77 9.41 -8.30
CA LYS A 19 5.24 9.76 -9.63
C LYS A 19 3.76 9.43 -9.78
N LYS A 20 3.33 8.30 -9.25
CA LYS A 20 1.92 7.91 -9.29
C LYS A 20 1.05 8.93 -8.57
N LEU A 21 1.46 9.34 -7.37
CA LEU A 21 0.71 10.32 -6.59
C LEU A 21 0.76 11.71 -7.24
N GLU A 22 1.94 12.13 -7.70
CA GLU A 22 2.13 13.42 -8.37
C GLU A 22 1.30 13.53 -9.64
N SER A 23 1.30 12.49 -10.46
CA SER A 23 0.60 12.49 -11.75
C SER A 23 -0.92 12.55 -11.62
N SER A 24 -1.45 12.29 -10.43
CA SER A 24 -2.89 12.40 -10.18
C SER A 24 -3.41 13.84 -10.24
N GLY A 25 -2.51 14.80 -10.05
CA GLY A 25 -2.88 16.21 -9.96
C GLY A 25 -3.48 16.62 -8.62
N HIS A 26 -3.56 15.71 -7.65
CA HIS A 26 -4.13 16.03 -6.35
C HIS A 26 -3.20 16.97 -5.57
N PRO A 27 -3.71 18.06 -4.96
CA PRO A 27 -2.86 19.03 -4.28
C PRO A 27 -2.09 18.48 -3.08
N ASN A 28 -2.57 17.40 -2.47
CA ASN A 28 -1.94 16.80 -1.29
C ASN A 28 -1.01 15.62 -1.62
N TYR A 29 -0.56 15.49 -2.87
CA TYR A 29 0.24 14.34 -3.28
C TYR A 29 1.55 14.21 -2.47
N LEU A 30 2.22 15.32 -2.18
CA LEU A 30 3.47 15.30 -1.42
C LEU A 30 3.24 14.88 0.03
N LYS A 31 2.19 15.39 0.65
CA LYS A 31 1.80 15.00 2.00
C LYS A 31 1.51 13.49 2.07
N ARG A 32 0.83 12.95 1.06
CA ARG A 32 0.52 11.53 0.97
C ARG A 32 1.77 10.69 0.76
N PHE A 33 2.69 11.14 -0.06
CA PHE A 33 3.96 10.47 -0.24
C PHE A 33 4.76 10.42 1.06
N ASN A 34 4.85 11.54 1.78
CA ASN A 34 5.55 11.59 3.08
C ASN A 34 4.87 10.67 4.10
N HIS A 35 3.54 10.58 4.09
CA HIS A 35 2.80 9.64 4.93
C HIS A 35 3.22 8.20 4.60
N SER A 36 3.34 7.85 3.33
CA SER A 36 3.76 6.51 2.91
C SER A 36 5.17 6.17 3.40
N LEU A 37 6.10 7.12 3.34
CA LEU A 37 7.44 6.92 3.89
C LEU A 37 7.38 6.67 5.41
N SER A 38 6.56 7.44 6.13
CA SER A 38 6.40 7.30 7.57
C SER A 38 5.81 5.93 7.93
N VAL A 39 4.81 5.47 7.18
CA VAL A 39 4.20 4.16 7.38
C VAL A 39 5.22 3.05 7.12
N ALA A 40 6.02 3.17 6.06
CA ALA A 40 7.07 2.20 5.75
C ALA A 40 8.06 2.05 6.91
N ARG A 41 8.53 3.16 7.46
CA ARG A 41 9.47 3.16 8.59
C ARG A 41 8.83 2.61 9.86
N LYS A 42 7.60 2.99 10.15
CA LYS A 42 6.86 2.51 11.32
C LYS A 42 6.60 1.01 11.23
N ALA A 43 6.18 0.53 10.08
CA ALA A 43 5.91 -0.88 9.85
C ALA A 43 7.19 -1.72 10.02
N PHE A 44 8.30 -1.26 9.48
CA PHE A 44 9.60 -1.89 9.67
C PHE A 44 9.94 -1.99 11.16
N TYR A 45 9.80 -0.88 11.89
CA TYR A 45 10.09 -0.83 13.31
C TYR A 45 9.22 -1.81 14.12
N LEU A 46 7.91 -1.84 13.85
CA LEU A 46 6.99 -2.73 14.58
C LEU A 46 7.28 -4.20 14.29
N ALA A 47 7.61 -4.53 13.04
CA ALA A 47 7.97 -5.91 12.67
C ALA A 47 9.22 -6.37 13.42
N ASN A 48 10.25 -5.54 13.44
CA ASN A 48 11.49 -5.85 14.17
C ASN A 48 11.25 -6.00 15.66
N LYS A 49 10.51 -5.06 16.25
CA LYS A 49 10.30 -5.03 17.70
C LYS A 49 9.49 -6.21 18.20
N HIS A 50 8.41 -6.57 17.49
CA HIS A 50 7.44 -7.54 17.98
C HIS A 50 7.63 -8.94 17.45
N TYR A 51 8.26 -9.11 16.31
CA TYR A 51 8.44 -10.43 15.68
C TYR A 51 9.91 -10.83 15.52
N ASN A 52 10.82 -9.86 15.53
CA ASN A 52 12.27 -10.12 15.35
C ASN A 52 12.53 -11.00 14.13
N ASP A 53 11.87 -10.70 13.03
CA ASP A 53 11.89 -11.47 11.78
C ASP A 53 12.30 -10.54 10.65
N GLU A 54 13.48 -10.77 10.08
CA GLU A 54 14.06 -9.93 9.03
C GLU A 54 13.24 -9.94 7.76
N VAL A 55 12.73 -11.11 7.37
CA VAL A 55 11.90 -11.23 6.16
C VAL A 55 10.61 -10.45 6.32
N LEU A 56 9.96 -10.59 7.47
CA LEU A 56 8.74 -9.85 7.78
C LEU A 56 9.00 -8.34 7.82
N SER A 57 10.12 -7.93 8.39
CA SER A 57 10.48 -6.50 8.50
C SER A 57 10.68 -5.87 7.12
N GLU A 58 11.32 -6.58 6.20
CA GLU A 58 11.49 -6.10 4.83
C GLU A 58 10.15 -6.00 4.11
N LYS A 59 9.29 -7.02 4.23
CA LYS A 59 7.95 -6.99 3.64
C LYS A 59 7.10 -5.86 4.22
N ALA A 60 7.24 -5.60 5.52
CA ALA A 60 6.52 -4.53 6.20
C ALA A 60 6.93 -3.16 5.65
N PHE A 61 8.24 -2.94 5.44
CA PHE A 61 8.73 -1.71 4.83
C PHE A 61 8.14 -1.51 3.44
N LEU A 62 8.23 -2.53 2.59
CA LEU A 62 7.74 -2.42 1.22
C LEU A 62 6.21 -2.24 1.18
N ALA A 63 5.47 -3.01 1.96
CA ALA A 63 4.02 -2.88 2.01
C ALA A 63 3.59 -1.49 2.47
N GLY A 64 4.26 -0.96 3.49
CA GLY A 64 3.99 0.39 3.98
C GLY A 64 4.26 1.45 2.92
N LEU A 65 5.36 1.30 2.18
CA LEU A 65 5.76 2.24 1.14
C LEU A 65 4.70 2.33 0.03
N ILE A 66 4.08 1.21 -0.34
CA ILE A 66 3.15 1.15 -1.46
C ILE A 66 1.67 1.09 -1.07
N HIS A 67 1.35 1.14 0.24
CA HIS A 67 -0.04 0.92 0.68
C HIS A 67 -1.04 1.94 0.13
N ASP A 68 -0.61 3.18 -0.11
CA ASP A 68 -1.46 4.25 -0.64
C ASP A 68 -1.20 4.55 -2.12
N TYR A 69 -0.53 3.65 -2.83
CA TYR A 69 -0.21 3.82 -4.25
C TYR A 69 -1.44 4.21 -5.07
N CYS A 70 -2.62 3.67 -4.74
CA CYS A 70 -3.86 3.90 -5.45
C CYS A 70 -4.75 4.98 -4.83
N LYS A 71 -4.24 5.75 -3.87
CA LYS A 71 -5.05 6.73 -3.11
C LYS A 71 -5.82 7.69 -4.01
N TYR A 72 -5.22 8.10 -5.11
CA TYR A 72 -5.81 9.10 -6.01
C TYR A 72 -6.19 8.54 -7.39
N VAL A 73 -6.32 7.23 -7.51
CA VAL A 73 -6.83 6.58 -8.72
C VAL A 73 -8.28 7.03 -8.95
N LYS A 74 -8.62 7.29 -10.21
CA LYS A 74 -9.92 7.86 -10.59
C LYS A 74 -10.93 6.77 -10.91
N GLU A 75 -12.21 7.14 -10.88
CA GLU A 75 -13.32 6.22 -11.12
C GLU A 75 -13.17 5.45 -12.43
N ASN A 76 -12.81 6.13 -13.52
CA ASN A 76 -12.67 5.46 -14.82
C ASN A 76 -11.57 4.38 -14.80
N GLU A 77 -10.50 4.59 -14.05
CA GLU A 77 -9.43 3.61 -13.90
C GLU A 77 -9.88 2.41 -13.07
N TYR A 78 -10.62 2.65 -11.98
CA TYR A 78 -11.22 1.57 -11.19
C TYR A 78 -12.21 0.77 -12.02
N ASN A 79 -13.06 1.44 -12.79
CA ASN A 79 -14.04 0.77 -13.65
C ASN A 79 -13.36 -0.11 -14.70
N LYS A 80 -12.24 0.33 -15.25
CA LYS A 80 -11.46 -0.47 -16.19
C LYS A 80 -10.94 -1.76 -15.54
N VAL A 81 -10.40 -1.66 -14.33
CA VAL A 81 -9.90 -2.83 -13.57
C VAL A 81 -11.06 -3.78 -13.26
N ILE A 82 -12.18 -3.27 -12.81
CA ILE A 82 -13.37 -4.07 -12.51
C ILE A 82 -13.79 -4.86 -13.75
N LYS A 83 -13.87 -4.18 -14.90
CA LYS A 83 -14.27 -4.81 -16.15
C LYS A 83 -13.25 -5.83 -16.64
N ASP A 84 -11.97 -5.45 -16.68
CA ASP A 84 -10.91 -6.28 -17.24
C ASP A 84 -10.71 -7.58 -16.43
N ASN A 85 -11.05 -7.56 -15.14
CA ASN A 85 -10.89 -8.70 -14.25
C ASN A 85 -12.21 -9.40 -13.91
N ASN A 86 -13.30 -9.04 -14.57
CA ASN A 86 -14.63 -9.62 -14.37
C ASN A 86 -15.07 -9.61 -12.90
N LEU A 87 -14.81 -8.51 -12.21
CA LEU A 87 -15.14 -8.38 -10.79
C LEU A 87 -16.63 -8.06 -10.64
N ASN A 88 -17.28 -8.70 -9.68
CA ASN A 88 -18.69 -8.44 -9.37
C ASN A 88 -18.81 -7.24 -8.43
N ILE A 89 -18.39 -6.08 -8.93
CA ILE A 89 -18.36 -4.82 -8.17
C ILE A 89 -18.97 -3.73 -9.05
N ILE A 90 -19.87 -2.94 -8.47
CA ILE A 90 -20.39 -1.72 -9.08
C ILE A 90 -19.77 -0.56 -8.31
N TYR A 91 -18.99 0.30 -9.01
CA TYR A 91 -18.33 1.43 -8.37
C TYR A 91 -19.37 2.34 -7.71
N ASP A 92 -19.12 2.70 -6.46
CA ASP A 92 -19.95 3.61 -5.68
C ASP A 92 -19.06 4.70 -5.09
N GLU A 93 -19.22 5.94 -5.59
CA GLU A 93 -18.40 7.09 -5.17
C GLU A 93 -18.50 7.35 -3.67
N ARG A 94 -19.61 6.99 -3.03
CA ARG A 94 -19.81 7.19 -1.59
C ARG A 94 -18.84 6.39 -0.73
N VAL A 95 -18.31 5.29 -1.26
CA VAL A 95 -17.35 4.41 -0.55
C VAL A 95 -16.02 4.32 -1.30
N ARG A 96 -15.68 5.34 -2.08
CA ARG A 96 -14.48 5.33 -2.92
C ARG A 96 -13.19 5.06 -2.15
N SER A 97 -13.13 5.51 -0.89
CA SER A 97 -11.92 5.30 -0.07
C SER A 97 -11.58 3.82 0.12
N VAL A 98 -12.58 2.93 0.05
CA VAL A 98 -12.37 1.48 0.19
C VAL A 98 -11.58 0.92 -0.99
N TYR A 99 -11.80 1.46 -2.19
CA TYR A 99 -11.23 0.90 -3.41
C TYR A 99 -9.71 1.06 -3.50
N HIS A 100 -9.12 2.08 -2.87
CA HIS A 100 -7.67 2.24 -2.93
C HIS A 100 -6.91 1.16 -2.13
N GLY A 101 -7.62 0.41 -1.28
CA GLY A 101 -7.10 -0.82 -0.69
C GLY A 101 -7.54 -2.03 -1.50
N MET A 102 -8.85 -2.24 -1.57
CA MET A 102 -9.45 -3.44 -2.16
C MET A 102 -8.99 -3.74 -3.59
N LEU A 103 -8.85 -2.71 -4.43
CA LEU A 103 -8.47 -2.89 -5.83
C LEU A 103 -6.98 -2.61 -6.10
N ALA A 104 -6.22 -2.18 -5.09
CA ALA A 104 -4.80 -1.87 -5.24
C ALA A 104 -3.97 -3.05 -5.77
N PRO A 105 -4.22 -4.31 -5.37
CA PRO A 105 -3.42 -5.42 -5.88
C PRO A 105 -3.35 -5.50 -7.40
N TYR A 106 -4.42 -5.17 -8.10
CA TYR A 106 -4.44 -5.21 -9.57
C TYR A 106 -3.49 -4.18 -10.17
N PHE A 107 -3.47 -2.96 -9.62
CA PHE A 107 -2.55 -1.90 -10.06
C PHE A 107 -1.10 -2.21 -9.73
N ILE A 108 -0.87 -2.71 -8.52
CA ILE A 108 0.49 -2.99 -8.02
C ILE A 108 1.13 -4.12 -8.81
N ARG A 109 0.40 -5.20 -9.10
CA ARG A 109 0.91 -6.28 -9.94
C ARG A 109 1.29 -5.77 -11.33
N ASN A 110 0.41 -5.00 -11.96
CA ASN A 110 0.60 -4.53 -13.32
C ASN A 110 1.68 -3.45 -13.44
N GLU A 111 1.69 -2.50 -12.52
CA GLU A 111 2.52 -1.29 -12.67
C GLU A 111 3.85 -1.40 -11.93
N LEU A 112 3.90 -2.13 -10.82
CA LEU A 112 5.12 -2.28 -10.01
C LEU A 112 5.73 -3.67 -10.09
N ASN A 113 5.06 -4.62 -10.74
CA ASN A 113 5.50 -6.01 -10.85
C ASN A 113 5.80 -6.65 -9.48
N ILE A 114 4.98 -6.34 -8.49
CA ILE A 114 5.06 -6.92 -7.15
C ILE A 114 3.94 -7.95 -7.03
N ASN A 115 4.31 -9.21 -6.79
CA ASN A 115 3.38 -10.34 -6.81
C ASN A 115 3.34 -11.12 -5.48
N ASP A 116 4.00 -10.63 -4.45
CA ASP A 116 4.01 -11.26 -3.13
C ASP A 116 2.60 -11.18 -2.52
N GLU A 117 1.96 -12.32 -2.34
CA GLU A 117 0.57 -12.39 -1.86
C GLU A 117 0.40 -11.83 -0.44
N GLU A 118 1.38 -12.00 0.44
CA GLU A 118 1.30 -11.43 1.78
C GLU A 118 1.26 -9.90 1.74
N ILE A 119 2.12 -9.31 0.90
CA ILE A 119 2.17 -7.86 0.72
C ILE A 119 0.88 -7.35 0.11
N LEU A 120 0.40 -8.01 -0.95
CA LEU A 120 -0.83 -7.61 -1.63
C LEU A 120 -2.05 -7.71 -0.70
N LYS A 121 -2.13 -8.73 0.13
CA LYS A 121 -3.21 -8.87 1.13
C LYS A 121 -3.14 -7.78 2.19
N ALA A 122 -1.95 -7.41 2.64
CA ALA A 122 -1.79 -6.33 3.60
C ALA A 122 -2.32 -5.00 3.05
N ILE A 123 -2.09 -4.74 1.78
CA ILE A 123 -2.58 -3.53 1.11
C ILE A 123 -4.08 -3.61 0.87
N GLU A 124 -4.57 -4.75 0.39
CA GLU A 124 -5.99 -4.98 0.14
C GLU A 124 -6.85 -4.64 1.34
N TRP A 125 -6.43 -5.03 2.53
CA TRP A 125 -7.21 -4.92 3.75
C TRP A 125 -6.81 -3.76 4.67
N HIS A 126 -5.93 -2.86 4.20
CA HIS A 126 -5.45 -1.79 5.08
C HIS A 126 -6.51 -0.75 5.42
N VAL A 127 -7.53 -0.58 4.59
CA VAL A 127 -8.59 0.41 4.84
C VAL A 127 -9.63 -0.12 5.83
N THR A 128 -10.10 -1.34 5.61
CA THR A 128 -11.23 -1.91 6.35
C THR A 128 -10.83 -2.86 7.48
N GLY A 129 -9.66 -3.50 7.36
CA GLY A 129 -9.34 -4.65 8.17
C GLY A 129 -10.21 -5.84 7.80
N ARG A 130 -9.95 -6.97 8.43
CA ARG A 130 -10.77 -8.19 8.32
C ARG A 130 -10.52 -9.11 9.49
N GLU A 131 -11.30 -10.18 9.59
CA GLU A 131 -11.05 -11.24 10.56
C GLU A 131 -9.78 -12.00 10.20
N ASN A 132 -9.10 -12.53 11.22
CA ASN A 132 -7.92 -13.40 11.06
C ASN A 132 -6.81 -12.78 10.22
N MET A 133 -6.51 -11.51 10.48
CA MET A 133 -5.42 -10.80 9.78
C MET A 133 -4.09 -11.47 10.06
N SER A 134 -3.25 -11.59 9.01
CA SER A 134 -1.88 -12.05 9.16
C SER A 134 -1.06 -11.02 9.96
N PRO A 135 0.12 -11.41 10.48
CA PRO A 135 1.01 -10.44 11.14
C PRO A 135 1.30 -9.20 10.27
N LEU A 136 1.57 -9.41 8.98
CA LEU A 136 1.85 -8.29 8.06
C LEU A 136 0.63 -7.38 7.89
N GLU A 137 -0.57 -7.95 7.75
CA GLU A 137 -1.81 -7.17 7.65
C GLU A 137 -2.02 -6.32 8.90
N LYS A 138 -1.80 -6.88 10.08
CA LYS A 138 -1.91 -6.15 11.35
C LYS A 138 -0.92 -5.00 11.45
N ILE A 139 0.34 -5.26 11.06
CA ILE A 139 1.40 -4.26 11.11
C ILE A 139 1.04 -3.07 10.23
N ILE A 140 0.61 -3.31 8.99
CA ILE A 140 0.26 -2.23 8.07
C ILE A 140 -0.96 -1.45 8.55
N TYR A 141 -1.99 -2.14 9.00
CA TYR A 141 -3.21 -1.50 9.52
C TYR A 141 -2.89 -0.56 10.69
N VAL A 142 -2.11 -1.05 11.66
CA VAL A 142 -1.74 -0.26 12.84
C VAL A 142 -0.80 0.89 12.47
N SER A 143 0.20 0.63 11.61
CA SER A 143 1.16 1.65 11.18
C SER A 143 0.48 2.81 10.46
N ASP A 144 -0.51 2.51 9.63
CA ASP A 144 -1.29 3.52 8.91
C ASP A 144 -2.07 4.39 9.90
N ILE A 145 -2.78 3.78 10.85
CA ILE A 145 -3.56 4.51 11.85
C ILE A 145 -2.67 5.41 12.71
N LEU A 146 -1.52 4.91 13.15
CA LEU A 146 -0.62 5.66 14.03
C LEU A 146 0.06 6.85 13.33
N ASN A 147 0.06 6.88 12.01
CA ASN A 147 0.74 7.93 11.23
C ASN A 147 -0.22 8.84 10.45
N LYS A 148 -1.46 8.86 10.82
CA LYS A 148 -2.46 9.74 10.20
C LYS A 148 -2.35 11.19 10.64
#